data_b5426161762f36121df3af9136bee4f7
#
_entry.id   b5426161762f36121df3af9136bee4f7
#
_cell.length_a   1.000
_cell.length_b   1.000
_cell.length_c   1.000
_cell.angle_alpha   90.00
_cell.angle_beta   90.00
_cell.angle_gamma   90.00
#
_symmetry.space_group_name_H-M   'P 1'
#
loop_
_entity.id
_entity.type
_entity.pdbx_description
1 polymer ?
#
loop_
_entity_poly.entity_id
_entity_poly.type
_entity_poly.pdbx_seq_one_letter_code
_entity_poly.pdbx_strand_id
1 'polypeptide(L)'
;PRSTLFPYTTLFRSIYLVIYFSIVLVISVTGNMLMGILCLGGMYLYGIVLNLILVAYGQSFWQTFFSAEYQYGRFNALLHMASPGTLILNMVSDYAEGKTGKLLAAVIILGVIFGVLAWTAYKKRPSESAGKSMVYSWISIVVRFMVVVPGGLAVGWIFYSLTTGKVRILWWIFGMILGTVIIHGLSETIYQMSFQGFFTKKLQLVIAGALVAVCALIFQKDLLHFDSYIPKQEDIASMNLNMMSFDQDYYENVQETKDGE
;
A
#
# COMPACT_ATOMS: atom_id res chain seq x y z
N PRO A 1 -28.39 29.58 2.69
CA PRO A 1 -27.34 29.28 1.71
C PRO A 1 -25.91 29.53 2.19
N ARG A 2 -25.68 30.36 3.24
CA ARG A 2 -24.32 30.61 3.77
C ARG A 2 -23.72 29.44 4.56
N SER A 3 -24.54 28.53 5.10
CA SER A 3 -24.06 27.37 5.88
C SER A 3 -23.36 26.29 5.08
N THR A 4 -23.56 26.22 3.77
CA THR A 4 -22.95 25.20 2.89
C THR A 4 -21.52 25.55 2.42
N LEU A 5 -21.12 26.81 2.49
CA LEU A 5 -19.78 27.25 2.09
C LEU A 5 -18.70 26.98 3.17
N PHE A 6 -19.09 26.95 4.45
CA PHE A 6 -18.17 26.75 5.56
C PHE A 6 -17.45 25.39 5.56
N PRO A 7 -18.11 24.24 5.36
CA PRO A 7 -17.42 22.97 5.34
C PRO A 7 -16.43 22.83 4.16
N TYR A 8 -16.75 23.39 2.99
CA TYR A 8 -15.86 23.39 1.84
C TYR A 8 -14.54 24.10 2.09
N THR A 9 -14.59 25.32 2.58
CA THR A 9 -13.38 26.12 2.82
C THR A 9 -12.50 25.49 3.91
N THR A 10 -13.09 24.89 4.94
CA THR A 10 -12.36 24.21 6.01
C THR A 10 -11.71 22.94 5.47
N LEU A 11 -12.41 22.17 4.64
CA LEU A 11 -11.92 20.98 4.00
C LEU A 11 -10.68 21.27 3.14
N PHE A 12 -10.79 22.20 2.20
CA PHE A 12 -9.67 22.58 1.32
C PHE A 12 -8.49 23.14 2.10
N ARG A 13 -8.73 23.94 3.13
CA ARG A 13 -7.65 24.46 3.99
C ARG A 13 -6.94 23.33 4.75
N SER A 14 -7.68 22.34 5.26
CA SER A 14 -7.10 21.20 5.96
C SER A 14 -6.25 20.33 5.02
N ILE A 15 -6.73 20.04 3.82
CA ILE A 15 -5.97 19.31 2.79
C ILE A 15 -4.70 20.10 2.43
N TYR A 16 -4.81 21.40 2.19
CA TYR A 16 -3.67 22.23 1.90
C TYR A 16 -2.61 22.20 2.99
N LEU A 17 -3.02 22.25 4.28
CA LEU A 17 -2.11 22.14 5.41
C LEU A 17 -1.38 20.79 5.45
N VAL A 18 -2.09 19.68 5.18
CA VAL A 18 -1.46 18.35 5.10
C VAL A 18 -0.43 18.31 3.99
N ILE A 19 -0.77 18.82 2.79
CA ILE A 19 0.16 18.87 1.66
C ILE A 19 1.36 19.74 2.02
N TYR A 20 1.14 20.91 2.56
CA TYR A 20 2.22 21.84 2.94
C TYR A 20 3.18 21.23 3.96
N PHE A 21 2.65 20.70 5.07
CA PHE A 21 3.50 20.10 6.11
C PHE A 21 4.17 18.81 5.67
N SER A 22 3.56 18.03 4.78
CA SER A 22 4.20 16.86 4.19
C SER A 22 5.39 17.23 3.31
N ILE A 23 5.28 18.29 2.51
CA ILE A 23 6.38 18.82 1.70
C ILE A 23 7.51 19.34 2.61
N VAL A 24 7.18 20.12 3.64
CA VAL A 24 8.17 20.64 4.60
C VAL A 24 8.86 19.51 5.33
N LEU A 25 8.12 18.47 5.74
CA LEU A 25 8.69 17.28 6.38
C LEU A 25 9.69 16.59 5.45
N VAL A 26 9.28 16.29 4.22
CA VAL A 26 10.12 15.61 3.23
C VAL A 26 11.39 16.41 2.93
N ILE A 27 11.28 17.73 2.70
CA ILE A 27 12.45 18.60 2.49
C ILE A 27 13.37 18.62 3.71
N SER A 28 12.80 18.55 4.92
CA SER A 28 13.58 18.54 6.16
C SER A 28 14.38 17.26 6.38
N VAL A 29 13.88 16.11 5.87
CA VAL A 29 14.54 14.79 6.02
C VAL A 29 15.38 14.40 4.82
N THR A 30 15.26 15.08 3.69
CA THR A 30 16.06 14.84 2.48
C THR A 30 17.06 15.95 2.27
N GLY A 31 18.23 15.63 1.72
CA GLY A 31 19.28 16.60 1.40
C GLY A 31 19.42 16.91 -0.09
N ASN A 32 18.66 16.20 -0.93
CA ASN A 32 18.66 16.32 -2.39
C ASN A 32 17.24 16.41 -2.92
N MET A 33 17.02 17.25 -3.94
CA MET A 33 15.71 17.47 -4.55
C MET A 33 15.12 16.19 -5.16
N LEU A 34 15.94 15.38 -5.85
CA LEU A 34 15.50 14.11 -6.44
C LEU A 34 14.92 13.18 -5.38
N MET A 35 15.65 13.01 -4.26
CA MET A 35 15.17 12.21 -3.14
C MET A 35 13.91 12.79 -2.51
N GLY A 36 13.79 14.11 -2.43
CA GLY A 36 12.59 14.79 -1.97
C GLY A 36 11.36 14.43 -2.80
N ILE A 37 11.47 14.51 -4.13
CA ILE A 37 10.39 14.16 -5.05
C ILE A 37 10.00 12.68 -4.92
N LEU A 38 10.99 11.77 -4.88
CA LEU A 38 10.76 10.33 -4.74
C LEU A 38 10.10 9.99 -3.38
N CYS A 39 10.56 10.60 -2.29
CA CYS A 39 9.98 10.38 -0.97
C CYS A 39 8.55 10.92 -0.88
N LEU A 40 8.30 12.10 -1.46
CA LEU A 40 6.97 12.70 -1.48
C LEU A 40 6.01 11.83 -2.31
N GLY A 41 6.40 11.47 -3.53
CA GLY A 41 5.61 10.57 -4.39
C GLY A 41 5.35 9.22 -3.72
N GLY A 42 6.40 8.61 -3.15
CA GLY A 42 6.28 7.36 -2.41
C GLY A 42 5.30 7.46 -1.24
N MET A 43 5.39 8.52 -0.43
CA MET A 43 4.50 8.74 0.71
C MET A 43 3.02 8.87 0.29
N TYR A 44 2.74 9.55 -0.83
CA TYR A 44 1.38 9.73 -1.33
C TYR A 44 0.82 8.46 -2.01
N LEU A 45 1.66 7.72 -2.73
CA LEU A 45 1.26 6.50 -3.44
C LEU A 45 1.26 5.25 -2.56
N TYR A 46 1.90 5.29 -1.39
CA TYR A 46 2.13 4.11 -0.55
C TYR A 46 0.85 3.36 -0.19
N GLY A 47 -0.19 4.07 0.23
CA GLY A 47 -1.47 3.46 0.58
C GLY A 47 -2.16 2.81 -0.63
N ILE A 48 -2.05 3.41 -1.81
CA ILE A 48 -2.58 2.85 -3.06
C ILE A 48 -1.85 1.54 -3.39
N VAL A 49 -0.51 1.56 -3.31
CA VAL A 49 0.30 0.35 -3.60
C VAL A 49 0.00 -0.76 -2.62
N LEU A 50 -0.11 -0.46 -1.32
CA LEU A 50 -0.48 -1.47 -0.32
C LEU A 50 -1.88 -2.05 -0.58
N ASN A 51 -2.84 -1.21 -0.92
CA ASN A 51 -4.19 -1.66 -1.25
C ASN A 51 -4.20 -2.59 -2.46
N LEU A 52 -3.51 -2.21 -3.54
CA LEU A 52 -3.38 -3.04 -4.74
C LEU A 52 -2.75 -4.41 -4.43
N ILE A 53 -1.69 -4.45 -3.62
CA ILE A 53 -1.03 -5.70 -3.22
C ILE A 53 -2.00 -6.57 -2.41
N LEU A 54 -2.72 -5.99 -1.44
CA LEU A 54 -3.67 -6.72 -0.62
C LEU A 54 -4.81 -7.32 -1.42
N VAL A 55 -5.40 -6.54 -2.32
CA VAL A 55 -6.45 -7.03 -3.23
C VAL A 55 -5.91 -8.13 -4.13
N ALA A 56 -4.73 -7.93 -4.72
CA ALA A 56 -4.09 -8.88 -5.62
C ALA A 56 -3.79 -10.23 -4.93
N TYR A 57 -3.23 -10.17 -3.73
CA TYR A 57 -2.94 -11.37 -2.94
C TYR A 57 -4.20 -12.01 -2.37
N GLY A 58 -5.14 -11.22 -1.87
CA GLY A 58 -6.44 -11.71 -1.39
C GLY A 58 -7.18 -12.51 -2.46
N GLN A 59 -7.32 -11.95 -3.65
CA GLN A 59 -7.95 -12.64 -4.78
C GLN A 59 -7.18 -13.87 -5.26
N SER A 60 -5.86 -13.93 -5.03
CA SER A 60 -5.03 -15.03 -5.50
C SER A 60 -4.94 -16.20 -4.52
N PHE A 61 -5.03 -15.96 -3.22
CA PHE A 61 -4.76 -16.95 -2.17
C PHE A 61 -5.96 -17.25 -1.27
N TRP A 62 -6.93 -16.33 -1.14
CA TRP A 62 -8.11 -16.51 -0.29
C TRP A 62 -9.35 -16.80 -1.13
N GLN A 63 -10.01 -17.92 -0.84
CA GLN A 63 -11.18 -18.39 -1.59
C GLN A 63 -12.44 -17.56 -1.32
N THR A 64 -12.57 -17.05 -0.08
CA THR A 64 -13.71 -16.25 0.36
C THR A 64 -13.53 -14.75 0.13
N PHE A 65 -12.37 -14.34 -0.43
CA PHE A 65 -12.08 -12.92 -0.63
C PHE A 65 -12.92 -12.34 -1.76
N PHE A 66 -13.82 -11.43 -1.40
CA PHE A 66 -14.62 -10.68 -2.33
C PHE A 66 -14.24 -9.19 -2.30
N SER A 67 -13.73 -8.66 -3.41
CA SER A 67 -13.18 -7.31 -3.48
C SER A 67 -14.19 -6.20 -3.16
N ALA A 68 -15.49 -6.41 -3.45
CA ALA A 68 -16.53 -5.43 -3.14
C ALA A 68 -16.79 -5.31 -1.63
N GLU A 69 -16.81 -6.43 -0.89
CA GLU A 69 -16.95 -6.41 0.57
C GLU A 69 -15.70 -5.87 1.27
N TYR A 70 -14.52 -6.14 0.70
CA TYR A 70 -13.26 -5.61 1.21
C TYR A 70 -13.26 -4.08 1.26
N GLN A 71 -13.90 -3.40 0.31
CA GLN A 71 -13.98 -1.93 0.27
C GLN A 71 -14.71 -1.34 1.50
N TYR A 72 -15.59 -2.10 2.13
CA TYR A 72 -16.35 -1.67 3.31
C TYR A 72 -15.76 -2.16 4.64
N GLY A 73 -14.70 -2.96 4.61
CA GLY A 73 -14.08 -3.56 5.80
C GLY A 73 -13.27 -2.59 6.65
N ARG A 74 -13.17 -2.87 7.96
CA ARG A 74 -12.34 -2.08 8.91
C ARG A 74 -10.87 -2.04 8.52
N PHE A 75 -10.38 -3.12 7.90
CA PHE A 75 -8.98 -3.23 7.47
C PHE A 75 -8.68 -2.27 6.31
N ASN A 76 -9.61 -2.13 5.38
CA ASN A 76 -9.51 -1.14 4.31
C ASN A 76 -9.49 0.28 4.87
N ALA A 77 -10.32 0.59 5.88
CA ALA A 77 -10.31 1.89 6.52
C ALA A 77 -8.94 2.24 7.15
N LEU A 78 -8.24 1.26 7.74
CA LEU A 78 -6.87 1.44 8.25
C LEU A 78 -5.86 1.70 7.14
N LEU A 79 -5.96 0.99 6.02
CA LEU A 79 -5.10 1.20 4.86
C LEU A 79 -5.32 2.56 4.20
N HIS A 80 -6.55 3.02 4.18
CA HIS A 80 -6.87 4.37 3.70
C HIS A 80 -6.24 5.47 4.55
N MET A 81 -5.98 5.20 5.82
CA MET A 81 -5.21 6.10 6.70
C MET A 81 -3.68 5.94 6.56
N ALA A 82 -3.20 4.93 5.82
CA ALA A 82 -1.78 4.62 5.72
C ALA A 82 -0.97 5.66 4.91
N SER A 83 -1.63 6.45 4.07
CA SER A 83 -0.97 7.53 3.33
C SER A 83 -1.85 8.75 3.17
N PRO A 84 -1.25 9.95 3.09
CA PRO A 84 -2.01 11.18 2.85
C PRO A 84 -2.74 11.15 1.50
N GLY A 85 -2.19 10.45 0.50
CA GLY A 85 -2.81 10.32 -0.83
C GLY A 85 -4.15 9.58 -0.78
N THR A 86 -4.19 8.40 -0.17
CA THR A 86 -5.43 7.62 -0.02
C THR A 86 -6.45 8.35 0.85
N LEU A 87 -5.98 9.01 1.91
CA LEU A 87 -6.86 9.76 2.80
C LEU A 87 -7.53 10.94 2.07
N ILE A 88 -6.79 11.68 1.22
CA ILE A 88 -7.34 12.76 0.40
C ILE A 88 -8.32 12.22 -0.65
N LEU A 89 -8.01 11.10 -1.32
CA LEU A 89 -8.90 10.49 -2.32
C LEU A 89 -10.23 10.08 -1.69
N ASN A 90 -10.19 9.41 -0.54
CA ASN A 90 -11.41 9.01 0.17
C ASN A 90 -12.21 10.19 0.69
N MET A 91 -11.54 11.26 1.10
CA MET A 91 -12.20 12.46 1.53
C MET A 91 -13.01 13.11 0.42
N VAL A 92 -12.54 13.04 -0.82
CA VAL A 92 -13.28 13.53 -1.99
C VAL A 92 -14.53 12.66 -2.26
N SER A 93 -14.41 11.33 -2.13
CA SER A 93 -15.54 10.42 -2.32
C SER A 93 -16.59 10.51 -1.21
N ASP A 94 -16.18 10.54 0.05
CA ASP A 94 -17.08 10.62 1.21
C ASP A 94 -17.76 11.99 1.33
N TYR A 95 -17.13 13.03 0.77
CA TYR A 95 -17.75 14.34 0.66
C TYR A 95 -19.01 14.28 -0.23
N ALA A 96 -18.94 13.54 -1.34
CA ALA A 96 -20.08 13.33 -2.22
C ALA A 96 -21.24 12.59 -1.52
N GLU A 97 -20.93 11.77 -0.49
CA GLU A 97 -21.89 10.99 0.31
C GLU A 97 -22.37 11.73 1.57
N GLY A 98 -21.89 12.95 1.86
CA GLY A 98 -22.28 13.73 3.04
C GLY A 98 -21.67 13.26 4.37
N LYS A 99 -20.69 12.34 4.36
CA LYS A 99 -20.06 11.72 5.55
C LYS A 99 -18.76 12.41 6.00
N THR A 100 -18.67 13.72 5.92
CA THR A 100 -17.42 14.49 6.01
C THR A 100 -16.79 14.64 7.40
N GLY A 101 -17.54 14.49 8.49
CA GLY A 101 -17.07 14.88 9.82
C GLY A 101 -15.86 14.08 10.35
N LYS A 102 -15.90 12.75 10.23
CA LYS A 102 -14.83 11.87 10.76
C LYS A 102 -13.53 12.01 9.96
N LEU A 103 -13.65 12.13 8.65
CA LEU A 103 -12.50 12.30 7.76
C LEU A 103 -11.86 13.67 7.91
N LEU A 104 -12.63 14.73 8.09
CA LEU A 104 -12.10 16.05 8.38
C LEU A 104 -11.24 16.03 9.64
N ALA A 105 -11.71 15.38 10.71
CA ALA A 105 -10.94 15.21 11.94
C ALA A 105 -9.63 14.44 11.69
N ALA A 106 -9.66 13.35 10.91
CA ALA A 106 -8.48 12.56 10.56
C ALA A 106 -7.45 13.39 9.77
N VAL A 107 -7.90 14.21 8.81
CA VAL A 107 -7.01 15.09 8.02
C VAL A 107 -6.37 16.15 8.90
N ILE A 108 -7.12 16.76 9.82
CA ILE A 108 -6.58 17.76 10.76
C ILE A 108 -5.53 17.10 11.67
N ILE A 109 -5.83 15.94 12.25
CA ILE A 109 -4.90 15.19 13.08
C ILE A 109 -3.61 14.86 12.31
N LEU A 110 -3.73 14.37 11.07
CA LEU A 110 -2.59 14.06 10.22
C LEU A 110 -1.77 15.32 9.91
N GLY A 111 -2.43 16.44 9.62
CA GLY A 111 -1.76 17.73 9.41
C GLY A 111 -0.97 18.18 10.63
N VAL A 112 -1.53 18.03 11.84
CA VAL A 112 -0.84 18.34 13.09
C VAL A 112 0.37 17.41 13.28
N ILE A 113 0.22 16.10 13.04
CA ILE A 113 1.31 15.12 13.14
C ILE A 113 2.44 15.51 12.20
N PHE A 114 2.14 15.79 10.92
CA PHE A 114 3.17 16.21 9.95
C PHE A 114 3.80 17.53 10.32
N GLY A 115 3.03 18.49 10.84
CA GLY A 115 3.54 19.77 11.32
C GLY A 115 4.55 19.59 12.47
N VAL A 116 4.22 18.77 13.47
CA VAL A 116 5.11 18.47 14.60
C VAL A 116 6.37 17.73 14.13
N LEU A 117 6.23 16.73 13.26
CA LEU A 117 7.35 15.99 12.69
C LEU A 117 8.24 16.90 11.84
N ALA A 118 7.64 17.75 10.99
CA ALA A 118 8.38 18.72 10.18
C ALA A 118 9.17 19.72 11.06
N TRP A 119 8.52 20.25 12.10
CA TRP A 119 9.16 21.14 13.05
C TRP A 119 10.36 20.48 13.75
N THR A 120 10.18 19.25 14.28
CA THR A 120 11.25 18.53 14.98
C THR A 120 12.38 18.14 14.04
N ALA A 121 12.07 17.69 12.81
CA ALA A 121 13.06 17.39 11.80
C ALA A 121 13.83 18.64 11.37
N TYR A 122 13.15 19.76 11.13
CA TYR A 122 13.79 21.02 10.78
C TYR A 122 14.74 21.52 11.89
N LYS A 123 14.28 21.51 13.15
CA LYS A 123 15.07 21.98 14.29
C LYS A 123 16.34 21.16 14.53
N LYS A 124 16.29 19.85 14.23
CA LYS A 124 17.43 18.93 14.42
C LYS A 124 18.26 18.73 13.15
N ARG A 125 17.95 19.44 12.06
CA ARG A 125 18.66 19.29 10.79
C ARG A 125 20.09 19.79 10.89
N PRO A 126 21.11 18.92 10.62
CA PRO A 126 22.51 19.37 10.55
C PRO A 126 22.71 20.33 9.34
N SER A 127 23.51 21.36 9.52
CA SER A 127 23.83 22.33 8.44
C SER A 127 24.54 21.68 7.24
N GLU A 128 25.28 20.59 7.47
CA GLU A 128 26.07 19.85 6.47
C GLU A 128 25.26 18.76 5.72
N SER A 129 23.95 18.86 5.73
CA SER A 129 23.08 17.83 5.11
C SER A 129 22.80 18.06 3.63
N ALA A 130 23.23 19.19 3.07
CA ALA A 130 23.05 19.51 1.64
C ALA A 130 23.83 18.49 0.78
N GLY A 131 23.18 17.96 -0.25
CA GLY A 131 23.78 16.97 -1.16
C GLY A 131 23.72 15.52 -0.69
N LYS A 132 23.41 15.24 0.57
CA LYS A 132 23.15 13.86 1.04
C LYS A 132 21.78 13.39 0.53
N SER A 133 21.64 12.11 0.21
CA SER A 133 20.34 11.55 -0.18
C SER A 133 19.30 11.68 0.94
N MET A 134 19.69 11.29 2.17
CA MET A 134 18.88 11.42 3.38
C MET A 134 19.68 12.10 4.48
N VAL A 135 19.03 13.00 5.22
CA VAL A 135 19.62 13.72 6.36
C VAL A 135 19.87 12.78 7.54
N TYR A 136 18.94 11.85 7.78
CA TYR A 136 18.99 10.92 8.90
C TYR A 136 19.15 9.48 8.39
N SER A 137 20.23 8.79 8.80
CA SER A 137 20.55 7.44 8.34
C SER A 137 19.50 6.40 8.72
N TRP A 138 18.82 6.53 9.86
CA TRP A 138 17.78 5.59 10.27
C TRP A 138 16.51 5.70 9.39
N ILE A 139 16.19 6.91 8.91
CA ILE A 139 15.04 7.11 7.99
C ILE A 139 15.31 6.41 6.67
N SER A 140 16.54 6.42 6.18
CA SER A 140 16.88 5.72 4.94
C SER A 140 16.63 4.21 5.03
N ILE A 141 16.82 3.62 6.22
CA ILE A 141 16.54 2.20 6.46
C ILE A 141 15.02 1.94 6.40
N VAL A 142 14.25 2.76 7.12
CA VAL A 142 12.77 2.63 7.14
C VAL A 142 12.18 2.79 5.75
N VAL A 143 12.53 3.88 5.04
CA VAL A 143 12.02 4.14 3.68
C VAL A 143 12.41 3.02 2.72
N ARG A 144 13.61 2.46 2.85
CA ARG A 144 14.04 1.32 2.04
C ARG A 144 13.13 0.11 2.25
N PHE A 145 12.87 -0.30 3.49
CA PHE A 145 11.97 -1.43 3.75
C PHE A 145 10.53 -1.15 3.29
N MET A 146 10.05 0.08 3.46
CA MET A 146 8.74 0.49 2.94
C MET A 146 8.63 0.38 1.42
N VAL A 147 9.72 0.48 0.67
CA VAL A 147 9.72 0.34 -0.80
C VAL A 147 10.01 -1.11 -1.22
N VAL A 148 11.01 -1.75 -0.60
CA VAL A 148 11.50 -3.07 -1.01
C VAL A 148 10.47 -4.17 -0.71
N VAL A 149 9.81 -4.12 0.44
CA VAL A 149 8.85 -5.17 0.83
C VAL A 149 7.63 -5.18 -0.09
N PRO A 150 6.89 -4.08 -0.27
CA PRO A 150 5.77 -4.07 -1.20
C PRO A 150 6.19 -4.34 -2.64
N GLY A 151 7.35 -3.80 -3.04
CA GLY A 151 7.86 -4.02 -4.39
C GLY A 151 8.23 -5.47 -4.67
N GLY A 152 8.88 -6.16 -3.72
CA GLY A 152 9.16 -7.60 -3.83
C GLY A 152 7.89 -8.44 -3.94
N LEU A 153 6.86 -8.12 -3.13
CA LEU A 153 5.54 -8.74 -3.23
C LEU A 153 4.88 -8.45 -4.59
N ALA A 154 4.91 -7.21 -5.07
CA ALA A 154 4.31 -6.86 -6.36
C ALA A 154 4.93 -7.63 -7.53
N VAL A 155 6.27 -7.71 -7.59
CA VAL A 155 6.96 -8.49 -8.61
C VAL A 155 6.62 -9.98 -8.48
N GLY A 156 6.60 -10.52 -7.25
CA GLY A 156 6.16 -11.90 -7.01
C GLY A 156 4.76 -12.16 -7.56
N TRP A 157 3.80 -11.27 -7.29
CA TRP A 157 2.45 -11.41 -7.80
C TRP A 157 2.37 -11.33 -9.33
N ILE A 158 3.16 -10.46 -9.96
CA ILE A 158 3.24 -10.40 -11.44
C ILE A 158 3.67 -11.76 -12.01
N PHE A 159 4.72 -12.36 -11.47
CA PHE A 159 5.17 -13.69 -11.92
C PHE A 159 4.13 -14.78 -11.65
N TYR A 160 3.41 -14.67 -10.52
CA TYR A 160 2.31 -15.57 -10.19
C TYR A 160 1.16 -15.46 -11.19
N SER A 161 0.80 -14.26 -11.62
CA SER A 161 -0.33 -14.02 -12.54
C SER A 161 0.00 -14.37 -14.00
N LEU A 162 1.27 -14.30 -14.39
CA LEU A 162 1.72 -14.66 -15.74
C LEU A 162 1.85 -16.16 -15.96
N THR A 163 1.81 -16.96 -14.89
CA THR A 163 2.01 -18.41 -14.95
C THR A 163 0.77 -19.17 -14.51
N THR A 164 0.55 -20.35 -15.14
CA THR A 164 -0.55 -21.27 -14.81
C THR A 164 -0.04 -22.65 -14.43
N GLY A 165 -0.86 -23.45 -13.78
CA GLY A 165 -0.56 -24.84 -13.44
C GLY A 165 0.38 -25.01 -12.23
N LYS A 166 1.00 -26.20 -12.11
CA LYS A 166 1.77 -26.62 -10.93
C LYS A 166 3.04 -25.81 -10.65
N VAL A 167 3.59 -25.13 -11.65
CA VAL A 167 4.82 -24.31 -11.53
C VAL A 167 4.56 -22.89 -11.03
N ARG A 168 3.31 -22.50 -10.89
CA ARG A 168 2.88 -21.14 -10.51
C ARG A 168 3.52 -20.64 -9.20
N ILE A 169 3.58 -21.52 -8.19
CA ILE A 169 4.17 -21.19 -6.88
C ILE A 169 5.70 -21.00 -6.99
N LEU A 170 6.39 -21.80 -7.83
CA LEU A 170 7.82 -21.64 -8.04
C LEU A 170 8.15 -20.28 -8.68
N TRP A 171 7.37 -19.88 -9.69
CA TRP A 171 7.53 -18.59 -10.35
C TRP A 171 7.19 -17.41 -9.40
N TRP A 172 6.22 -17.59 -8.53
CA TRP A 172 5.92 -16.63 -7.49
C TRP A 172 7.08 -16.39 -6.54
N ILE A 173 7.68 -17.47 -6.01
CA ILE A 173 8.86 -17.39 -5.14
C ILE A 173 10.04 -16.77 -5.89
N PHE A 174 10.29 -17.20 -7.13
CA PHE A 174 11.34 -16.62 -7.96
C PHE A 174 11.14 -15.12 -8.18
N GLY A 175 9.92 -14.70 -8.50
CA GLY A 175 9.56 -13.30 -8.69
C GLY A 175 9.77 -12.46 -7.43
N MET A 176 9.42 -12.98 -6.24
CA MET A 176 9.66 -12.30 -4.96
C MET A 176 11.15 -12.10 -4.70
N ILE A 177 11.98 -13.13 -4.90
CA ILE A 177 13.43 -13.05 -4.71
C ILE A 177 14.01 -12.05 -5.71
N LEU A 178 13.70 -12.18 -6.98
CA LEU A 178 14.17 -11.29 -8.05
C LEU A 178 13.77 -9.84 -7.79
N GLY A 179 12.49 -9.61 -7.48
CA GLY A 179 11.96 -8.29 -7.18
C GLY A 179 12.61 -7.65 -5.96
N THR A 180 12.80 -8.42 -4.88
CA THR A 180 13.46 -7.94 -3.67
C THR A 180 14.90 -7.52 -3.96
N VAL A 181 15.66 -8.32 -4.71
CA VAL A 181 17.07 -8.02 -5.08
C VAL A 181 17.14 -6.78 -5.95
N ILE A 182 16.32 -6.70 -7.00
CA ILE A 182 16.34 -5.58 -7.94
C ILE A 182 15.93 -4.29 -7.24
N ILE A 183 14.82 -4.28 -6.52
CA ILE A 183 14.30 -3.06 -5.88
C ILE A 183 15.21 -2.60 -4.74
N HIS A 184 15.80 -3.54 -3.99
CA HIS A 184 16.82 -3.21 -2.99
C HIS A 184 18.06 -2.57 -3.63
N GLY A 185 18.58 -3.17 -4.70
CA GLY A 185 19.72 -2.66 -5.44
C GLY A 185 19.46 -1.28 -6.06
N LEU A 186 18.29 -1.08 -6.67
CA LEU A 186 17.86 0.23 -7.19
C LEU A 186 17.77 1.27 -6.07
N SER A 187 17.17 0.90 -4.92
CA SER A 187 17.10 1.79 -3.76
C SER A 187 18.48 2.21 -3.29
N GLU A 188 19.43 1.26 -3.19
CA GLU A 188 20.80 1.56 -2.79
C GLU A 188 21.53 2.44 -3.80
N THR A 189 21.35 2.18 -5.10
CA THR A 189 21.88 3.02 -6.18
C THR A 189 21.37 4.45 -6.08
N ILE A 190 20.10 4.65 -5.80
CA ILE A 190 19.50 5.97 -5.60
C ILE A 190 20.05 6.65 -4.34
N TYR A 191 20.21 5.91 -3.23
CA TYR A 191 20.75 6.46 -1.99
C TYR A 191 22.21 6.86 -2.10
N GLN A 192 23.02 6.09 -2.83
CA GLN A 192 24.45 6.37 -3.00
C GLN A 192 24.75 7.23 -4.24
N MET A 193 23.74 7.49 -5.08
CA MET A 193 23.89 8.13 -6.40
C MET A 193 25.00 7.48 -7.26
N SER A 194 25.21 6.18 -7.06
CA SER A 194 26.27 5.39 -7.71
C SER A 194 25.82 3.95 -7.93
N PHE A 195 26.03 3.42 -9.13
CA PHE A 195 25.74 2.02 -9.44
C PHE A 195 26.64 1.02 -8.69
N GLN A 196 27.79 1.46 -8.20
CA GLN A 196 28.70 0.63 -7.40
C GLN A 196 28.10 0.21 -6.05
N GLY A 197 27.06 0.93 -5.59
CA GLY A 197 26.36 0.65 -4.34
C GLY A 197 25.38 -0.52 -4.38
N PHE A 198 25.08 -1.11 -5.54
CA PHE A 198 23.97 -2.06 -5.71
C PHE A 198 23.97 -3.24 -4.72
N PHE A 199 25.13 -3.75 -4.32
CA PHE A 199 25.27 -4.90 -3.40
C PHE A 199 25.92 -4.55 -2.05
N THR A 200 25.99 -3.30 -1.63
CA THR A 200 26.77 -2.90 -0.45
C THR A 200 26.15 -3.32 0.88
N LYS A 201 24.84 -3.30 1.04
CA LYS A 201 24.15 -3.59 2.31
C LYS A 201 23.46 -4.96 2.33
N LYS A 202 24.26 -6.03 2.16
CA LYS A 202 23.78 -7.42 2.08
C LYS A 202 22.89 -7.84 3.27
N LEU A 203 23.21 -7.43 4.49
CA LEU A 203 22.40 -7.76 5.67
C LEU A 203 20.99 -7.18 5.57
N GLN A 204 20.85 -5.95 5.07
CA GLN A 204 19.54 -5.33 4.90
C GLN A 204 18.73 -6.00 3.78
N LEU A 205 19.41 -6.49 2.73
CA LEU A 205 18.76 -7.31 1.68
C LEU A 205 18.19 -8.61 2.28
N VAL A 206 18.97 -9.31 3.10
CA VAL A 206 18.52 -10.55 3.76
C VAL A 206 17.30 -10.29 4.66
N ILE A 207 17.35 -9.22 5.46
CA ILE A 207 16.24 -8.85 6.33
C ILE A 207 15.00 -8.48 5.48
N ALA A 208 15.17 -7.73 4.39
CA ALA A 208 14.07 -7.42 3.48
C ALA A 208 13.46 -8.68 2.86
N GLY A 209 14.29 -9.62 2.40
CA GLY A 209 13.84 -10.91 1.89
C GLY A 209 13.08 -11.74 2.93
N ALA A 210 13.55 -11.74 4.18
CA ALA A 210 12.85 -12.40 5.27
C ALA A 210 11.47 -11.75 5.54
N LEU A 211 11.38 -10.41 5.52
CA LEU A 211 10.11 -9.71 5.67
C LEU A 211 9.14 -10.01 4.52
N VAL A 212 9.62 -10.02 3.27
CA VAL A 212 8.81 -10.40 2.10
C VAL A 212 8.29 -11.82 2.26
N ALA A 213 9.13 -12.77 2.68
CA ALA A 213 8.75 -14.15 2.90
C ALA A 213 7.70 -14.30 4.02
N VAL A 214 7.86 -13.57 5.13
CA VAL A 214 6.86 -13.55 6.22
C VAL A 214 5.53 -13.00 5.73
N CYS A 215 5.52 -11.87 5.02
CA CYS A 215 4.30 -11.31 4.45
C CYS A 215 3.64 -12.29 3.47
N ALA A 216 4.42 -12.94 2.60
CA ALA A 216 3.93 -13.93 1.66
C ALA A 216 3.30 -15.16 2.37
N LEU A 217 3.92 -15.63 3.46
CA LEU A 217 3.39 -16.74 4.27
C LEU A 217 2.07 -16.36 4.98
N ILE A 218 1.91 -15.11 5.40
CA ILE A 218 0.66 -14.62 5.99
C ILE A 218 -0.50 -14.80 5.01
N PHE A 219 -0.30 -14.45 3.73
CA PHE A 219 -1.33 -14.64 2.70
C PHE A 219 -1.54 -16.11 2.34
N GLN A 220 -0.44 -16.85 2.10
CA GLN A 220 -0.51 -18.24 1.64
C GLN A 220 -1.12 -19.19 2.68
N LYS A 221 -0.87 -18.95 3.98
CA LYS A 221 -1.33 -19.80 5.08
C LYS A 221 -2.57 -19.28 5.79
N ASP A 222 -3.16 -18.20 5.28
CA ASP A 222 -4.29 -17.52 5.93
C ASP A 222 -4.09 -17.32 7.44
N LEU A 223 -2.89 -16.81 7.82
CA LEU A 223 -2.57 -16.57 9.23
C LEU A 223 -3.47 -15.51 9.88
N LEU A 224 -4.16 -14.72 9.06
CA LEU A 224 -5.16 -13.73 9.50
C LEU A 224 -6.54 -14.35 9.71
N HIS A 225 -6.71 -15.66 9.45
CA HIS A 225 -7.98 -16.39 9.55
C HIS A 225 -9.11 -15.74 8.73
N PHE A 226 -8.79 -15.22 7.54
CA PHE A 226 -9.77 -14.57 6.67
C PHE A 226 -10.72 -15.59 6.07
N ASP A 227 -10.18 -16.68 5.48
CA ASP A 227 -10.96 -17.77 4.88
C ASP A 227 -11.58 -18.71 5.94
N SER A 228 -10.95 -18.84 7.09
CA SER A 228 -11.41 -19.71 8.18
C SER A 228 -12.39 -19.03 9.14
N TYR A 229 -12.66 -17.72 8.97
CA TYR A 229 -13.61 -17.00 9.80
C TYR A 229 -15.05 -17.40 9.45
N ILE A 230 -15.72 -18.06 10.38
CA ILE A 230 -17.15 -18.38 10.31
C ILE A 230 -17.88 -17.40 11.26
N PRO A 231 -18.70 -16.47 10.75
CA PRO A 231 -19.47 -15.57 11.60
C PRO A 231 -20.47 -16.35 12.44
N LYS A 232 -20.68 -15.93 13.68
CA LYS A 232 -21.74 -16.51 14.52
C LYS A 232 -23.11 -16.19 13.94
N GLN A 233 -24.05 -17.11 14.10
CA GLN A 233 -25.41 -16.98 13.56
C GLN A 233 -26.12 -15.69 14.02
N GLU A 234 -25.76 -15.17 15.18
CA GLU A 234 -26.28 -13.93 15.76
C GLU A 234 -25.73 -12.66 15.05
N ASP A 235 -24.57 -12.77 14.41
CA ASP A 235 -23.90 -11.66 13.72
C ASP A 235 -24.29 -11.56 12.24
N ILE A 236 -25.09 -12.52 11.72
CA ILE A 236 -25.49 -12.59 10.31
C ILE A 236 -26.77 -11.77 10.12
N ALA A 237 -26.63 -10.57 9.56
CA ALA A 237 -27.78 -9.70 9.27
C ALA A 237 -28.51 -10.09 7.97
N SER A 238 -27.79 -10.59 6.96
CA SER A 238 -28.36 -11.06 5.68
C SER A 238 -27.39 -12.00 4.98
N MET A 239 -27.90 -13.01 4.29
CA MET A 239 -27.14 -13.88 3.39
C MET A 239 -27.50 -13.57 1.94
N ASN A 240 -26.50 -13.35 1.10
CA ASN A 240 -26.68 -13.21 -0.32
C ASN A 240 -25.93 -14.34 -1.06
N LEU A 241 -26.63 -15.13 -1.82
CA LEU A 241 -26.09 -16.17 -2.68
C LEU A 241 -25.84 -15.57 -4.07
N ASN A 242 -24.58 -15.37 -4.43
CA ASN A 242 -24.20 -14.98 -5.78
C ASN A 242 -24.08 -16.23 -6.67
N MET A 243 -25.12 -16.52 -7.44
CA MET A 243 -25.19 -17.68 -8.32
C MET A 243 -24.53 -17.47 -9.70
N MET A 244 -23.90 -16.33 -9.95
CA MET A 244 -23.31 -16.05 -11.27
C MET A 244 -22.18 -17.00 -11.69
N SER A 245 -21.50 -17.64 -10.72
CA SER A 245 -20.47 -18.64 -11.04
C SER A 245 -21.04 -19.99 -11.45
N PHE A 246 -22.26 -20.34 -11.04
CA PHE A 246 -22.88 -21.61 -11.40
C PHE A 246 -23.40 -21.62 -12.83
N ASP A 247 -23.84 -20.47 -13.36
CA ASP A 247 -24.34 -20.38 -14.73
C ASP A 247 -23.22 -20.53 -15.77
N GLN A 248 -22.03 -20.02 -15.53
CA GLN A 248 -20.90 -20.18 -16.48
C GLN A 248 -20.44 -21.63 -16.60
N ASP A 249 -20.25 -22.33 -15.49
CA ASP A 249 -19.87 -23.76 -15.50
C ASP A 249 -20.97 -24.65 -16.11
N TYR A 250 -22.25 -24.26 -15.95
CA TYR A 250 -23.37 -24.99 -16.56
C TYR A 250 -23.40 -24.81 -18.08
N TYR A 251 -23.17 -23.61 -18.59
CA TYR A 251 -23.14 -23.34 -20.04
C TYR A 251 -21.90 -23.95 -20.72
N GLU A 252 -20.73 -23.96 -20.09
CA GLU A 252 -19.55 -24.64 -20.63
C GLU A 252 -19.76 -26.16 -20.72
N ASN A 253 -20.29 -26.79 -19.69
CA ASN A 253 -20.59 -28.23 -19.68
C ASN A 253 -21.68 -28.62 -20.69
N VAL A 254 -22.65 -27.74 -20.94
CA VAL A 254 -23.72 -27.99 -21.95
C VAL A 254 -23.20 -27.80 -23.38
N GLN A 255 -22.21 -26.95 -23.61
CA GLN A 255 -21.57 -26.81 -24.91
C GLN A 255 -20.66 -28.00 -25.23
N GLU A 256 -19.80 -28.46 -24.27
CA GLU A 256 -18.96 -29.66 -24.48
C GLU A 256 -19.78 -30.92 -24.77
N THR A 257 -20.97 -31.07 -24.21
CA THR A 257 -21.86 -32.21 -24.51
C THR A 257 -22.52 -32.10 -25.87
N LYS A 258 -22.69 -30.91 -26.46
CA LYS A 258 -23.27 -30.74 -27.79
C LYS A 258 -22.26 -30.88 -28.93
N ASP A 259 -20.99 -30.57 -28.64
CA ASP A 259 -19.90 -30.67 -29.63
C ASP A 259 -19.26 -32.08 -29.66
N GLY A 260 -19.71 -32.99 -28.80
CA GLY A 260 -19.26 -34.39 -28.66
C GLY A 260 -20.25 -35.44 -29.26
N GLU A 261 -21.36 -35.06 -29.88
CA GLU A 261 -22.25 -35.88 -30.69
C GLU A 261 -22.11 -35.50 -32.18
#